data_86360cde24da2c55e6470c1019e207d2
#
_entry.id   86360cde24da2c55e6470c1019e207d2
#
_cell.length_a   1.000
_cell.length_b   1.000
_cell.length_c   1.000
_cell.angle_alpha   90.00
_cell.angle_beta   90.00
_cell.angle_gamma   90.00
#
_symmetry.space_group_name_H-M   'P 1'
#
loop_
_entity.id
_entity.type
_entity.pdbx_description
1 polymer ?
#
loop_
_entity_poly.entity_id
_entity_poly.type
_entity_poly.pdbx_seq_one_letter_code
_entity_poly.pdbx_strand_id
1 'polypeptide(L)'
;MKRDACNKIIGAFLVFAGIGVSEVTFANDNTQISSQIFTNFSNLQVRDMRSDREGWQLDLKRFYLNLDHQFSADWTLKLTTDVQWQRQQDPTDVWFRHAYLEHRVNKQQTLKLGVAELPWIDYIARRVGYRYIDPSLNPKNQFAGPTDLGVHYSMNTDNFTVAAAAISGGGFKKPRIGERVDFELMGVWHVLPGLDVATGWYEGTRTLDKDENPRFHYAQRWNLALSYLLNNTRLGVEYAYNDNWTRVNQLAPDASDGWSVWASYGFKPGYSAFVRYDVSHPSRRLNPELKQDYFQLGVDWKATRFVTVALVAKKTEIDSLIIDQQQHEIGLWTMWNF
;
A
#
# COMPACT_ATOMS: atom_id res chain seq x y z
N MET A 1 -28.93 29.50 4.13
CA MET A 1 -27.53 29.76 3.69
C MET A 1 -26.62 28.52 3.54
N LYS A 2 -27.01 27.32 3.99
CA LYS A 2 -26.19 26.09 3.84
C LYS A 2 -26.43 25.26 2.57
N ARG A 3 -27.53 25.50 1.81
CA ARG A 3 -27.86 24.75 0.59
C ARG A 3 -27.17 25.23 -0.69
N ASP A 4 -26.84 26.52 -0.77
CA ASP A 4 -26.28 27.09 -1.99
C ASP A 4 -24.78 26.83 -2.17
N ALA A 5 -24.06 26.55 -1.09
CA ALA A 5 -22.63 26.22 -1.14
C ALA A 5 -22.38 24.82 -1.74
N CYS A 6 -23.26 23.86 -1.47
CA CYS A 6 -23.12 22.49 -1.97
C CYS A 6 -23.28 22.39 -3.49
N ASN A 7 -24.23 23.14 -4.07
CA ASN A 7 -24.47 23.12 -5.53
C ASN A 7 -23.37 23.84 -6.33
N LYS A 8 -22.65 24.80 -5.75
CA LYS A 8 -21.52 25.47 -6.41
C LYS A 8 -20.25 24.62 -6.45
N ILE A 9 -20.07 23.75 -5.47
CA ILE A 9 -18.90 22.88 -5.37
C ILE A 9 -19.02 21.70 -6.37
N ILE A 10 -20.21 21.15 -6.54
CA ILE A 10 -20.45 20.07 -7.53
C ILE A 10 -20.24 20.59 -8.98
N GLY A 11 -20.59 21.85 -9.26
CA GLY A 11 -20.36 22.47 -10.56
C GLY A 11 -18.88 22.70 -10.90
N ALA A 12 -18.03 22.97 -9.92
CA ALA A 12 -16.59 23.19 -10.13
C ALA A 12 -15.82 21.90 -10.44
N PHE A 13 -16.26 20.75 -9.91
CA PHE A 13 -15.61 19.46 -10.17
C PHE A 13 -15.93 18.90 -11.57
N LEU A 14 -17.09 19.24 -12.15
CA LEU A 14 -17.47 18.80 -13.49
C LEU A 14 -16.73 19.55 -14.62
N VAL A 15 -16.20 20.73 -14.35
CA VAL A 15 -15.45 21.52 -15.36
C VAL A 15 -14.03 20.98 -15.58
N PHE A 16 -13.43 20.28 -14.59
CA PHE A 16 -12.09 19.67 -14.75
C PHE A 16 -12.08 18.37 -15.58
N ALA A 17 -13.24 17.74 -15.81
CA ALA A 17 -13.33 16.50 -16.60
C ALA A 17 -13.28 16.74 -18.13
N GLY A 18 -13.26 17.99 -18.59
CA GLY A 18 -13.31 18.38 -19.99
C GLY A 18 -11.98 18.77 -20.64
N ILE A 19 -10.86 18.73 -19.90
CA ILE A 19 -9.55 18.96 -20.51
C ILE A 19 -9.12 17.67 -21.20
N GLY A 20 -9.25 17.63 -22.53
CA GLY A 20 -8.72 16.55 -23.35
C GLY A 20 -7.21 16.46 -23.18
N VAL A 21 -6.78 15.51 -22.39
CA VAL A 21 -5.35 15.18 -22.25
C VAL A 21 -4.98 14.41 -23.52
N SER A 22 -4.30 15.07 -24.45
CA SER A 22 -3.65 14.42 -25.57
C SER A 22 -2.59 13.47 -25.03
N GLU A 23 -2.58 12.21 -25.48
CA GLU A 23 -1.52 11.26 -25.21
C GLU A 23 -0.20 11.85 -25.72
N VAL A 24 0.67 12.25 -24.82
CA VAL A 24 2.07 12.49 -25.15
C VAL A 24 2.79 11.17 -24.96
N THR A 25 2.71 10.31 -25.96
CA THR A 25 3.47 9.05 -25.99
C THR A 25 4.85 9.38 -26.58
N PHE A 26 5.84 9.60 -25.73
CA PHE A 26 7.25 9.52 -26.13
C PHE A 26 7.64 8.02 -26.13
N ALA A 27 7.15 7.26 -27.09
CA ALA A 27 7.52 5.88 -27.28
C ALA A 27 8.64 5.79 -28.33
N ASN A 28 9.86 5.59 -27.89
CA ASN A 28 10.76 4.75 -28.63
C ASN A 28 10.29 3.31 -28.39
N ASP A 29 10.35 2.39 -29.36
CA ASP A 29 9.76 1.05 -29.29
C ASP A 29 10.13 0.25 -28.01
N ASN A 30 11.20 0.66 -27.30
CA ASN A 30 11.74 0.00 -26.11
C ASN A 30 11.52 0.79 -24.80
N THR A 31 10.92 2.00 -24.82
CA THR A 31 10.73 2.82 -23.62
C THR A 31 9.27 3.21 -23.46
N GLN A 32 8.69 2.87 -22.31
CA GLN A 32 7.36 3.26 -21.94
C GLN A 32 7.40 4.24 -20.76
N ILE A 33 6.71 5.37 -20.89
CA ILE A 33 6.51 6.32 -19.80
C ILE A 33 5.03 6.29 -19.45
N SER A 34 4.72 6.20 -18.16
CA SER A 34 3.36 6.24 -17.66
C SER A 34 3.30 6.98 -16.33
N SER A 35 2.11 7.44 -15.95
CA SER A 35 1.94 8.07 -14.65
C SER A 35 0.66 7.59 -13.96
N GLN A 36 0.69 7.65 -12.63
CA GLN A 36 -0.48 7.36 -11.81
C GLN A 36 -0.59 8.40 -10.69
N ILE A 37 -1.75 9.01 -10.56
CA ILE A 37 -2.03 10.06 -9.58
C ILE A 37 -3.19 9.62 -8.69
N PHE A 38 -3.04 9.77 -7.38
CA PHE A 38 -4.10 9.57 -6.38
C PHE A 38 -4.41 10.88 -5.69
N THR A 39 -5.67 11.30 -5.71
CA THR A 39 -6.14 12.48 -4.98
C THR A 39 -7.38 12.15 -4.18
N ASN A 40 -7.69 12.98 -3.19
CA ASN A 40 -8.98 12.96 -2.52
C ASN A 40 -9.49 14.38 -2.27
N PHE A 41 -10.80 14.51 -2.21
CA PHE A 41 -11.50 15.66 -1.66
C PHE A 41 -12.51 15.14 -0.64
N SER A 42 -12.24 15.35 0.65
CA SER A 42 -13.00 14.72 1.72
C SER A 42 -13.23 15.68 2.90
N ASN A 43 -14.31 15.46 3.62
CA ASN A 43 -14.51 16.02 4.94
C ASN A 43 -13.99 15.04 5.99
N LEU A 44 -13.07 15.50 6.82
CA LEU A 44 -12.47 14.75 7.92
C LEU A 44 -12.95 15.34 9.25
N GLN A 45 -13.49 14.47 10.09
CA GLN A 45 -13.83 14.77 11.49
C GLN A 45 -12.95 13.89 12.38
N VAL A 46 -12.20 14.52 13.27
CA VAL A 46 -11.37 13.85 14.28
C VAL A 46 -11.85 14.28 15.64
N ARG A 47 -12.26 13.32 16.45
CA ARG A 47 -12.54 13.48 17.88
C ARG A 47 -11.40 12.86 18.65
N ASP A 48 -10.80 13.60 19.53
CA ASP A 48 -9.65 13.19 20.35
C ASP A 48 -9.89 13.72 21.76
N MET A 49 -9.39 13.05 22.79
CA MET A 49 -9.48 13.47 24.20
C MET A 49 -9.03 14.92 24.45
N ARG A 50 -8.21 15.50 23.56
CA ARG A 50 -7.61 16.83 23.71
C ARG A 50 -8.25 17.89 22.83
N SER A 51 -8.77 17.54 21.67
CA SER A 51 -9.35 18.50 20.72
C SER A 51 -10.14 17.83 19.61
N ASP A 52 -11.28 18.40 19.27
CA ASP A 52 -12.03 18.04 18.08
C ASP A 52 -11.57 18.89 16.90
N ARG A 53 -11.41 18.25 15.74
CA ARG A 53 -11.06 18.91 14.48
C ARG A 53 -11.99 18.47 13.39
N GLU A 54 -12.48 19.38 12.61
CA GLU A 54 -13.32 19.10 11.43
C GLU A 54 -12.91 20.02 10.28
N GLY A 55 -12.90 19.49 9.08
CA GLY A 55 -12.62 20.30 7.90
C GLY A 55 -12.58 19.53 6.60
N TRP A 56 -12.71 20.28 5.52
CA TRP A 56 -12.48 19.79 4.17
C TRP A 56 -10.99 19.77 3.86
N GLN A 57 -10.57 18.71 3.19
CA GLN A 57 -9.19 18.51 2.76
C GLN A 57 -9.14 18.09 1.30
N LEU A 58 -8.12 18.57 0.61
CA LEU A 58 -7.73 18.17 -0.72
C LEU A 58 -6.26 17.76 -0.67
N ASP A 59 -5.96 16.51 -0.98
CA ASP A 59 -4.61 15.99 -0.95
C ASP A 59 -4.21 15.38 -2.29
N LEU A 60 -2.96 15.57 -2.68
CA LEU A 60 -2.27 14.74 -3.64
C LEU A 60 -1.63 13.59 -2.85
N LYS A 61 -2.38 12.48 -2.74
CA LYS A 61 -1.94 11.34 -1.92
C LYS A 61 -0.68 10.68 -2.48
N ARG A 62 -0.62 10.55 -3.80
CA ARG A 62 0.52 9.98 -4.53
C ARG A 62 0.58 10.52 -5.95
N PHE A 63 1.79 10.72 -6.41
CA PHE A 63 2.09 10.87 -7.83
C PHE A 63 3.25 9.95 -8.17
N TYR A 64 3.00 9.00 -9.06
CA TYR A 64 3.99 8.10 -9.61
C TYR A 64 4.27 8.47 -11.06
N LEU A 65 5.53 8.69 -11.39
CA LEU A 65 6.02 8.73 -12.76
C LEU A 65 6.85 7.47 -12.97
N ASN A 66 6.45 6.64 -13.94
CA ASN A 66 7.11 5.39 -14.26
C ASN A 66 7.86 5.53 -15.59
N LEU A 67 9.03 4.97 -15.63
CA LEU A 67 9.82 4.73 -16.85
C LEU A 67 10.20 3.26 -16.85
N ASP A 68 9.73 2.54 -17.87
CA ASP A 68 10.12 1.17 -18.15
C ASP A 68 10.91 1.16 -19.46
N HIS A 69 12.16 0.68 -19.41
CA HIS A 69 13.02 0.57 -20.60
C HIS A 69 13.48 -0.86 -20.79
N GLN A 70 13.14 -1.43 -21.95
CA GLN A 70 13.50 -2.80 -22.32
C GLN A 70 14.79 -2.80 -23.12
N PHE A 71 15.88 -3.29 -22.54
CA PHE A 71 17.16 -3.44 -23.23
C PHE A 71 17.18 -4.64 -24.19
N SER A 72 16.48 -5.71 -23.81
CA SER A 72 16.31 -6.94 -24.60
C SER A 72 15.04 -7.68 -24.19
N ALA A 73 14.76 -8.82 -24.79
CA ALA A 73 13.61 -9.67 -24.41
C ALA A 73 13.63 -10.06 -22.91
N ASP A 74 14.82 -10.14 -22.30
CA ASP A 74 15.00 -10.65 -20.96
C ASP A 74 15.45 -9.60 -19.93
N TRP A 75 15.81 -8.37 -20.38
CA TRP A 75 16.31 -7.33 -19.51
C TRP A 75 15.48 -6.06 -19.59
N THR A 76 14.98 -5.60 -18.45
CA THR A 76 14.17 -4.38 -18.31
C THR A 76 14.67 -3.54 -17.13
N LEU A 77 14.82 -2.23 -17.34
CA LEU A 77 15.00 -1.25 -16.28
C LEU A 77 13.65 -0.68 -15.91
N LYS A 78 13.36 -0.60 -14.61
CA LYS A 78 12.20 0.10 -14.08
C LYS A 78 12.61 1.20 -13.13
N LEU A 79 12.10 2.41 -13.39
CA LEU A 79 12.21 3.55 -12.50
C LEU A 79 10.79 4.04 -12.16
N THR A 80 10.50 4.29 -10.88
CA THR A 80 9.25 4.88 -10.43
C THR A 80 9.54 5.91 -9.36
N THR A 81 9.14 7.16 -9.58
CA THR A 81 9.15 8.19 -8.54
C THR A 81 7.92 8.05 -7.65
N ASP A 82 8.00 8.49 -6.41
CA ASP A 82 6.88 8.57 -5.47
C ASP A 82 6.89 9.96 -4.84
N VAL A 83 5.92 10.78 -5.19
CA VAL A 83 5.71 12.11 -4.63
C VAL A 83 4.43 12.10 -3.80
N GLN A 84 4.47 12.73 -2.63
CA GLN A 84 3.33 12.93 -1.75
C GLN A 84 3.21 14.41 -1.45
N TRP A 85 2.02 14.94 -1.55
CA TRP A 85 1.70 16.26 -1.03
C TRP A 85 0.49 16.12 -0.12
N GLN A 86 0.77 15.70 1.08
CA GLN A 86 -0.18 15.64 2.18
C GLN A 86 0.20 16.70 3.20
N ARG A 87 -0.69 16.98 4.13
CA ARG A 87 -0.50 17.99 5.20
C ARG A 87 0.52 17.49 6.25
N GLN A 88 1.77 17.37 5.84
CA GLN A 88 2.92 17.01 6.68
C GLN A 88 3.89 18.20 6.78
N GLN A 89 4.87 18.09 7.68
CA GLN A 89 5.85 19.15 7.89
C GLN A 89 6.70 19.44 6.64
N ASP A 90 6.96 18.43 5.80
CA ASP A 90 7.63 18.58 4.53
C ASP A 90 6.90 17.74 3.45
N PRO A 91 5.99 18.38 2.69
CA PRO A 91 5.17 17.70 1.70
C PRO A 91 5.88 17.51 0.35
N THR A 92 7.10 17.99 0.16
CA THR A 92 7.77 18.11 -1.15
C THR A 92 8.82 17.04 -1.42
N ASP A 93 8.94 16.03 -0.58
CA ASP A 93 9.87 14.93 -0.79
C ASP A 93 9.53 14.11 -2.04
N VAL A 94 10.57 13.81 -2.81
CA VAL A 94 10.53 12.90 -3.97
C VAL A 94 11.42 11.71 -3.68
N TRP A 95 10.84 10.51 -3.75
CA TRP A 95 11.58 9.25 -3.57
C TRP A 95 11.55 8.41 -4.83
N PHE A 96 12.56 7.55 -5.00
CA PHE A 96 12.48 6.43 -5.92
C PHE A 96 11.82 5.25 -5.23
N ARG A 97 10.57 4.98 -5.61
CA ARG A 97 9.83 3.83 -5.13
C ARG A 97 10.35 2.53 -5.75
N HIS A 98 10.66 2.57 -7.05
CA HIS A 98 11.31 1.51 -7.78
C HIS A 98 12.52 2.07 -8.53
N ALA A 99 13.63 1.37 -8.45
CA ALA A 99 14.82 1.62 -9.23
C ALA A 99 15.58 0.30 -9.32
N TYR A 100 15.20 -0.56 -10.27
CA TYR A 100 15.78 -1.88 -10.39
C TYR A 100 15.97 -2.32 -11.84
N LEU A 101 16.93 -3.22 -12.02
CA LEU A 101 17.11 -4.01 -13.22
C LEU A 101 16.44 -5.37 -13.03
N GLU A 102 15.55 -5.71 -13.95
CA GLU A 102 14.87 -7.00 -13.98
C GLU A 102 15.50 -7.89 -15.05
N HIS A 103 15.77 -9.14 -14.68
CA HIS A 103 16.20 -10.19 -15.58
C HIS A 103 15.18 -11.33 -15.57
N ARG A 104 14.57 -11.59 -16.72
CA ARG A 104 13.71 -12.75 -16.95
C ARG A 104 14.59 -13.95 -17.26
N VAL A 105 14.86 -14.80 -16.26
CA VAL A 105 15.68 -16.01 -16.39
C VAL A 105 15.02 -17.01 -17.35
N ASN A 106 13.70 -17.13 -17.24
CA ASN A 106 12.83 -17.90 -18.14
C ASN A 106 11.37 -17.43 -18.01
N LYS A 107 10.43 -18.15 -18.61
CA LYS A 107 8.98 -17.79 -18.57
C LYS A 107 8.38 -17.75 -17.16
N GLN A 108 8.96 -18.46 -16.20
CA GLN A 108 8.45 -18.62 -14.85
C GLN A 108 9.28 -17.86 -13.81
N GLN A 109 10.54 -17.54 -14.09
CA GLN A 109 11.51 -17.05 -13.13
C GLN A 109 12.00 -15.66 -13.48
N THR A 110 12.00 -14.79 -12.48
CA THR A 110 12.44 -13.40 -12.60
C THR A 110 13.38 -13.06 -11.44
N LEU A 111 14.46 -12.36 -11.75
CA LEU A 111 15.39 -11.78 -10.80
C LEU A 111 15.36 -10.26 -10.93
N LYS A 112 15.29 -9.53 -9.79
CA LYS A 112 15.40 -8.07 -9.77
C LYS A 112 16.56 -7.67 -8.88
N LEU A 113 17.31 -6.65 -9.31
CA LEU A 113 18.42 -6.07 -8.57
C LEU A 113 18.20 -4.57 -8.42
N GLY A 114 18.08 -4.08 -7.20
CA GLY A 114 17.81 -2.67 -6.90
C GLY A 114 16.66 -2.49 -5.91
N VAL A 115 16.04 -1.30 -5.93
CA VAL A 115 14.87 -0.99 -5.09
C VAL A 115 13.62 -1.55 -5.76
N ALA A 116 13.11 -2.67 -5.24
CA ALA A 116 11.96 -3.36 -5.81
C ALA A 116 10.88 -3.67 -4.76
N GLU A 117 9.74 -4.15 -5.22
CA GLU A 117 8.59 -4.48 -4.37
C GLU A 117 8.92 -5.63 -3.42
N LEU A 118 8.53 -5.50 -2.16
CA LEU A 118 8.55 -6.62 -1.22
C LEU A 118 7.46 -7.63 -1.56
N PRO A 119 7.80 -8.93 -1.60
CA PRO A 119 6.92 -9.99 -2.09
C PRO A 119 5.52 -9.98 -1.49
N TRP A 120 5.42 -9.98 -0.15
CA TRP A 120 4.13 -10.03 0.54
C TRP A 120 3.29 -8.78 0.28
N ILE A 121 3.90 -7.60 0.41
CA ILE A 121 3.16 -6.33 0.32
C ILE A 121 2.59 -6.11 -1.08
N ASP A 122 3.35 -6.46 -2.11
CA ASP A 122 2.90 -6.35 -3.49
C ASP A 122 1.76 -7.34 -3.80
N TYR A 123 1.91 -8.60 -3.35
CA TYR A 123 0.88 -9.62 -3.50
C TYR A 123 -0.45 -9.19 -2.85
N ILE A 124 -0.42 -8.85 -1.56
CA ILE A 124 -1.64 -8.55 -0.81
C ILE A 124 -2.31 -7.25 -1.29
N ALA A 125 -1.52 -6.25 -1.71
CA ALA A 125 -2.06 -5.01 -2.25
C ALA A 125 -2.87 -5.24 -3.54
N ARG A 126 -2.45 -6.19 -4.40
CA ARG A 126 -3.20 -6.59 -5.59
C ARG A 126 -4.47 -7.34 -5.24
N ARG A 127 -4.47 -8.15 -4.18
CA ARG A 127 -5.65 -8.90 -3.73
C ARG A 127 -6.69 -7.99 -3.08
N VAL A 128 -6.28 -7.08 -2.20
CA VAL A 128 -7.16 -6.10 -1.55
C VAL A 128 -7.71 -5.09 -2.58
N GLY A 129 -6.85 -4.57 -3.44
CA GLY A 129 -7.18 -3.48 -4.37
C GLY A 129 -7.35 -2.13 -3.64
N TYR A 130 -7.90 -1.15 -4.34
CA TYR A 130 -8.30 0.17 -3.79
C TYR A 130 -7.19 0.94 -3.08
N ARG A 131 -5.93 0.69 -3.48
CA ARG A 131 -4.76 1.35 -2.89
C ARG A 131 -4.79 2.89 -3.02
N TYR A 132 -5.49 3.41 -4.01
CA TYR A 132 -5.66 4.86 -4.19
C TYR A 132 -6.51 5.50 -3.08
N ILE A 133 -7.28 4.68 -2.33
CA ILE A 133 -8.00 5.11 -1.14
C ILE A 133 -7.10 4.96 0.08
N ASP A 134 -6.71 3.72 0.43
CA ASP A 134 -5.77 3.45 1.51
C ASP A 134 -4.93 2.18 1.24
N PRO A 135 -3.69 2.09 1.79
CA PRO A 135 -2.87 0.91 1.67
C PRO A 135 -3.46 -0.29 2.44
N SER A 136 -2.99 -1.52 2.14
CA SER A 136 -3.35 -2.75 2.87
C SER A 136 -2.89 -2.70 4.34
N LEU A 137 -3.28 -3.70 5.14
CA LEU A 137 -3.10 -3.75 6.60
C LEU A 137 -1.66 -3.43 7.03
N ASN A 138 -0.67 -4.14 6.48
CA ASN A 138 0.72 -4.01 6.89
C ASN A 138 1.29 -2.59 6.68
N PRO A 139 1.27 -1.99 5.47
CA PRO A 139 1.80 -0.65 5.29
C PRO A 139 0.92 0.44 5.92
N LYS A 140 -0.38 0.22 6.10
CA LYS A 140 -1.27 1.15 6.81
C LYS A 140 -0.88 1.30 8.28
N ASN A 141 -0.58 0.19 8.95
CA ASN A 141 -0.17 0.16 10.35
C ASN A 141 1.35 0.27 10.53
N GLN A 142 2.10 0.56 9.46
CA GLN A 142 3.56 0.66 9.47
C GLN A 142 4.27 -0.64 9.91
N PHE A 143 3.62 -1.79 9.75
CA PHE A 143 4.22 -3.10 10.02
C PHE A 143 5.24 -3.50 8.95
N ALA A 144 5.12 -2.99 7.73
CA ALA A 144 6.06 -3.22 6.64
C ALA A 144 6.10 -2.05 5.65
N GLY A 145 7.27 -1.82 5.05
CA GLY A 145 7.42 -0.97 3.87
C GLY A 145 7.01 -1.70 2.57
N PRO A 146 6.68 -0.97 1.50
CA PRO A 146 6.26 -1.58 0.24
C PRO A 146 7.42 -2.02 -0.67
N THR A 147 8.60 -1.43 -0.52
CA THR A 147 9.78 -1.65 -1.39
C THR A 147 11.06 -1.51 -0.59
N ASP A 148 12.11 -2.20 -1.01
CA ASP A 148 13.43 -2.11 -0.41
C ASP A 148 14.54 -2.37 -1.44
N LEU A 149 15.76 -1.94 -1.13
CA LEU A 149 16.95 -2.20 -1.93
C LEU A 149 17.47 -3.62 -1.67
N GLY A 150 17.67 -4.39 -2.72
CA GLY A 150 18.21 -5.73 -2.58
C GLY A 150 18.17 -6.56 -3.86
N VAL A 151 18.22 -7.87 -3.65
CA VAL A 151 18.04 -8.89 -4.68
C VAL A 151 16.70 -9.57 -4.42
N HIS A 152 15.85 -9.60 -5.43
CA HIS A 152 14.51 -10.17 -5.36
C HIS A 152 14.37 -11.26 -6.42
N TYR A 153 13.87 -12.41 -6.03
CA TYR A 153 13.61 -13.53 -6.91
C TYR A 153 12.14 -13.92 -6.84
N SER A 154 11.56 -14.28 -7.97
CA SER A 154 10.21 -14.85 -8.02
C SER A 154 10.15 -15.99 -9.03
N MET A 155 9.35 -17.00 -8.68
CA MET A 155 8.97 -18.11 -9.53
C MET A 155 7.46 -18.26 -9.54
N ASN A 156 6.87 -18.23 -10.73
CA ASN A 156 5.43 -18.36 -10.94
C ASN A 156 5.14 -19.58 -11.79
N THR A 157 4.32 -20.49 -11.27
CA THR A 157 3.78 -21.65 -11.98
C THR A 157 2.25 -21.58 -11.97
N ASP A 158 1.60 -22.50 -12.64
CA ASP A 158 0.13 -22.57 -12.66
C ASP A 158 -0.46 -22.83 -11.27
N ASN A 159 0.26 -23.56 -10.42
CA ASN A 159 -0.21 -23.98 -9.09
C ASN A 159 0.42 -23.19 -7.93
N PHE A 160 1.61 -22.64 -8.12
CA PHE A 160 2.37 -22.00 -7.04
C PHE A 160 3.10 -20.75 -7.51
N THR A 161 3.12 -19.75 -6.65
CA THR A 161 4.07 -18.63 -6.71
C THR A 161 4.97 -18.70 -5.48
N VAL A 162 6.28 -18.60 -5.68
CA VAL A 162 7.27 -18.46 -4.62
C VAL A 162 8.09 -17.21 -4.90
N ALA A 163 8.29 -16.38 -3.88
CA ALA A 163 9.14 -15.20 -4.00
C ALA A 163 10.03 -15.06 -2.76
N ALA A 164 11.25 -14.58 -2.98
CA ALA A 164 12.24 -14.34 -1.93
C ALA A 164 12.95 -13.01 -2.19
N ALA A 165 13.31 -12.32 -1.11
CA ALA A 165 14.12 -11.12 -1.19
C ALA A 165 15.20 -11.11 -0.10
N ALA A 166 16.41 -10.71 -0.49
CA ALA A 166 17.51 -10.37 0.41
C ALA A 166 17.73 -8.86 0.29
N ILE A 167 17.47 -8.13 1.37
CA ILE A 167 17.23 -6.67 1.32
C ILE A 167 17.99 -5.91 2.40
N SER A 168 18.12 -4.60 2.21
CA SER A 168 18.79 -3.73 3.19
C SER A 168 18.00 -3.52 4.48
N GLY A 169 16.67 -3.72 4.48
CA GLY A 169 15.80 -3.55 5.65
C GLY A 169 15.41 -2.11 5.97
N GLY A 170 16.02 -1.11 5.33
CA GLY A 170 15.76 0.31 5.57
C GLY A 170 14.52 0.86 4.86
N GLY A 171 14.05 0.15 3.85
CA GLY A 171 13.01 0.63 2.94
C GLY A 171 13.52 1.75 2.02
N PHE A 172 12.71 2.14 1.04
CA PHE A 172 13.11 3.11 0.01
C PHE A 172 13.19 4.58 0.47
N LYS A 173 12.54 4.92 1.59
CA LYS A 173 12.49 6.32 2.08
C LYS A 173 13.62 6.70 3.03
N LYS A 174 14.19 5.72 3.71
CA LYS A 174 15.20 5.94 4.75
C LYS A 174 16.30 4.88 4.66
N PRO A 175 17.04 4.84 3.54
CA PRO A 175 18.15 3.90 3.41
C PRO A 175 19.16 4.17 4.53
N ARG A 176 19.65 3.09 5.16
CA ARG A 176 20.63 3.15 6.24
C ARG A 176 21.81 2.27 5.88
N ILE A 177 22.96 2.59 6.46
CA ILE A 177 24.10 1.69 6.46
C ILE A 177 23.87 0.67 7.57
N GLY A 178 23.98 -0.61 7.27
CA GLY A 178 23.88 -1.70 8.23
C GLY A 178 24.74 -2.87 7.76
N GLU A 179 25.21 -3.68 8.70
CA GLU A 179 26.07 -4.83 8.42
C GLU A 179 25.26 -6.10 8.09
N ARG A 180 23.93 -6.04 8.27
CA ARG A 180 23.05 -7.21 8.15
C ARG A 180 22.11 -7.07 6.98
N VAL A 181 21.79 -8.21 6.40
CA VAL A 181 20.80 -8.38 5.33
C VAL A 181 19.53 -8.94 5.94
N ASP A 182 18.41 -8.33 5.61
CA ASP A 182 17.09 -8.81 5.99
C ASP A 182 16.54 -9.73 4.89
N PHE A 183 15.68 -10.66 5.27
CA PHE A 183 15.11 -11.64 4.34
C PHE A 183 13.59 -11.61 4.37
N GLU A 184 12.97 -11.73 3.21
CA GLU A 184 11.54 -11.96 3.06
C GLU A 184 11.29 -13.16 2.15
N LEU A 185 10.35 -14.03 2.55
CA LEU A 185 9.87 -15.17 1.77
C LEU A 185 8.36 -15.10 1.64
N MET A 186 7.84 -15.52 0.50
CA MET A 186 6.41 -15.64 0.26
C MET A 186 6.12 -16.91 -0.54
N GLY A 187 5.10 -17.63 -0.13
CA GLY A 187 4.52 -18.74 -0.87
C GLY A 187 3.03 -18.51 -1.12
N VAL A 188 2.57 -18.76 -2.33
CA VAL A 188 1.15 -18.72 -2.70
C VAL A 188 0.78 -20.05 -3.36
N TRP A 189 -0.25 -20.68 -2.87
CA TRP A 189 -0.88 -21.83 -3.50
C TRP A 189 -2.15 -21.40 -4.22
N HIS A 190 -2.19 -21.60 -5.53
CA HIS A 190 -3.35 -21.36 -6.40
C HIS A 190 -4.26 -22.60 -6.34
N VAL A 191 -5.18 -22.63 -5.37
CA VAL A 191 -6.04 -23.80 -5.06
C VAL A 191 -7.03 -24.07 -6.17
N LEU A 192 -7.65 -23.02 -6.67
CA LEU A 192 -8.62 -22.99 -7.77
C LEU A 192 -8.46 -21.68 -8.55
N PRO A 193 -9.03 -21.55 -9.75
CA PRO A 193 -9.03 -20.30 -10.49
C PRO A 193 -9.51 -19.14 -9.61
N GLY A 194 -8.62 -18.20 -9.34
CA GLY A 194 -8.87 -17.02 -8.52
C GLY A 194 -8.73 -17.23 -7.01
N LEU A 195 -8.73 -18.47 -6.49
CA LEU A 195 -8.61 -18.76 -5.04
C LEU A 195 -7.16 -19.08 -4.67
N ASP A 196 -6.60 -18.23 -3.81
CA ASP A 196 -5.25 -18.39 -3.29
C ASP A 196 -5.23 -18.57 -1.78
N VAL A 197 -4.34 -19.44 -1.32
CA VAL A 197 -3.82 -19.48 0.05
C VAL A 197 -2.38 -18.99 0.02
N ALA A 198 -2.05 -17.98 0.80
CA ALA A 198 -0.74 -17.36 0.80
C ALA A 198 -0.16 -17.23 2.21
N THR A 199 1.17 -17.38 2.31
CA THR A 199 1.92 -17.14 3.53
C THR A 199 3.16 -16.32 3.23
N GLY A 200 3.55 -15.46 4.17
CA GLY A 200 4.75 -14.64 4.12
C GLY A 200 5.54 -14.70 5.42
N TRP A 201 6.85 -14.64 5.31
CA TRP A 201 7.75 -14.57 6.44
C TRP A 201 8.83 -13.53 6.17
N TYR A 202 9.17 -12.76 7.18
CA TYR A 202 10.26 -11.80 7.17
C TYR A 202 11.08 -11.93 8.43
N GLU A 203 12.40 -11.77 8.31
CA GLU A 203 13.33 -11.66 9.44
C GLU A 203 14.43 -10.65 9.10
N GLY A 204 14.75 -9.79 10.08
CA GLY A 204 15.81 -8.83 9.92
C GLY A 204 15.99 -7.88 11.11
N THR A 205 16.86 -6.90 10.92
CA THR A 205 17.14 -5.86 11.91
C THR A 205 16.72 -4.48 11.46
N ARG A 206 16.18 -4.34 10.25
CA ARG A 206 15.87 -3.05 9.61
C ARG A 206 17.11 -2.14 9.54
N THR A 207 18.25 -2.70 9.17
CA THR A 207 19.58 -2.08 9.16
C THR A 207 20.16 -1.63 10.52
N LEU A 208 19.50 -1.98 11.61
CA LEU A 208 20.01 -1.67 12.95
C LEU A 208 20.97 -2.76 13.39
N ASP A 209 22.20 -2.40 13.78
CA ASP A 209 23.17 -3.38 14.29
C ASP A 209 22.85 -3.73 15.73
N LYS A 210 22.49 -5.00 15.94
CA LYS A 210 22.17 -5.54 17.26
C LYS A 210 23.43 -5.77 18.10
N ASP A 211 24.55 -6.08 17.47
CA ASP A 211 25.78 -6.40 18.20
C ASP A 211 26.46 -5.12 18.72
N GLU A 212 26.34 -4.02 17.97
CA GLU A 212 26.78 -2.71 18.44
C GLU A 212 25.85 -2.10 19.49
N ASN A 213 24.56 -2.43 19.44
CA ASN A 213 23.59 -1.92 20.38
C ASN A 213 22.62 -3.02 20.85
N PRO A 214 22.86 -3.62 22.05
CA PRO A 214 22.05 -4.72 22.57
C PRO A 214 20.59 -4.37 22.88
N ARG A 215 20.20 -3.09 22.79
CA ARG A 215 18.79 -2.65 22.89
C ARG A 215 17.99 -2.94 21.64
N PHE A 216 18.63 -3.17 20.51
CA PHE A 216 17.96 -3.54 19.29
C PHE A 216 17.59 -5.01 19.30
N HIS A 217 16.45 -5.33 18.72
CA HIS A 217 15.91 -6.68 18.65
C HIS A 217 15.74 -7.10 17.20
N TYR A 218 15.82 -8.39 16.93
CA TYR A 218 15.42 -8.92 15.64
C TYR A 218 13.94 -8.69 15.42
N ALA A 219 13.62 -8.21 14.22
CA ALA A 219 12.26 -8.06 13.75
C ALA A 219 11.84 -9.31 12.97
N GLN A 220 10.69 -9.87 13.29
CA GLN A 220 10.08 -10.97 12.54
C GLN A 220 8.66 -10.61 12.16
N ARG A 221 8.21 -11.09 11.00
CA ARG A 221 6.83 -10.95 10.57
C ARG A 221 6.33 -12.25 9.95
N TRP A 222 5.12 -12.62 10.33
CA TRP A 222 4.36 -13.71 9.76
C TRP A 222 3.06 -13.19 9.18
N ASN A 223 2.75 -13.64 7.97
CA ASN A 223 1.54 -13.26 7.29
C ASN A 223 0.83 -14.51 6.76
N LEU A 224 -0.49 -14.49 6.79
CA LEU A 224 -1.34 -15.52 6.21
C LEU A 224 -2.52 -14.84 5.50
N ALA A 225 -2.89 -15.32 4.32
CA ALA A 225 -4.06 -14.84 3.62
C ALA A 225 -4.79 -15.96 2.90
N LEU A 226 -6.11 -15.84 2.88
CA LEU A 226 -7.02 -16.54 1.97
C LEU A 226 -7.69 -15.48 1.12
N SER A 227 -7.58 -15.56 -0.19
CA SER A 227 -8.14 -14.55 -1.08
C SER A 227 -8.71 -15.15 -2.36
N TYR A 228 -9.84 -14.58 -2.80
CA TYR A 228 -10.48 -14.89 -4.06
C TYR A 228 -10.49 -13.64 -4.96
N LEU A 229 -9.99 -13.78 -6.16
CA LEU A 229 -9.98 -12.73 -7.18
C LEU A 229 -10.27 -13.36 -8.54
N LEU A 230 -11.50 -13.28 -8.98
CA LEU A 230 -11.93 -13.79 -10.29
C LEU A 230 -13.02 -12.89 -10.88
N ASN A 231 -12.92 -12.61 -12.17
CA ASN A 231 -13.82 -11.72 -12.89
C ASN A 231 -13.90 -10.33 -12.20
N ASN A 232 -15.09 -9.99 -11.72
CA ASN A 232 -15.39 -8.72 -11.06
C ASN A 232 -15.54 -8.84 -9.53
N THR A 233 -15.13 -9.97 -8.94
CA THR A 233 -15.27 -10.26 -7.50
C THR A 233 -13.90 -10.33 -6.84
N ARG A 234 -13.74 -9.64 -5.71
CA ARG A 234 -12.62 -9.75 -4.77
C ARG A 234 -13.16 -10.06 -3.39
N LEU A 235 -12.62 -11.07 -2.75
CA LEU A 235 -12.90 -11.40 -1.35
C LEU A 235 -11.60 -11.81 -0.69
N GLY A 236 -11.45 -11.58 0.59
CA GLY A 236 -10.32 -12.14 1.29
C GLY A 236 -10.22 -11.75 2.75
N VAL A 237 -9.32 -12.45 3.40
CA VAL A 237 -8.90 -12.23 4.77
C VAL A 237 -7.39 -12.32 4.85
N GLU A 238 -6.78 -11.42 5.62
CA GLU A 238 -5.35 -11.39 5.92
C GLU A 238 -5.16 -11.37 7.43
N TYR A 239 -4.18 -12.09 7.91
CA TYR A 239 -3.61 -11.98 9.25
C TYR A 239 -2.14 -11.61 9.16
N ALA A 240 -1.70 -10.69 10.01
CA ALA A 240 -0.30 -10.32 10.17
C ALA A 240 0.08 -10.35 11.66
N TYR A 241 1.21 -10.98 11.97
CA TYR A 241 1.87 -10.93 13.27
C TYR A 241 3.29 -10.39 13.09
N ASN A 242 3.69 -9.46 13.95
CA ASN A 242 5.01 -8.84 13.89
C ASN A 242 5.63 -8.81 15.27
N ASP A 243 6.84 -9.32 15.39
CA ASP A 243 7.66 -9.20 16.56
C ASP A 243 8.73 -8.14 16.32
N ASN A 244 8.77 -7.10 17.17
CA ASN A 244 9.70 -5.97 17.15
C ASN A 244 9.71 -5.13 15.84
N TRP A 245 8.76 -5.31 14.92
CA TRP A 245 8.86 -4.71 13.59
C TRP A 245 8.94 -3.18 13.61
N THR A 246 8.00 -2.50 14.23
CA THR A 246 7.98 -1.02 14.26
C THR A 246 8.88 -0.43 15.32
N ARG A 247 9.26 -1.23 16.32
CA ARG A 247 9.94 -0.79 17.53
C ARG A 247 11.19 -1.60 17.81
N VAL A 248 11.83 -2.13 16.77
CA VAL A 248 13.02 -2.94 16.87
C VAL A 248 14.17 -2.23 17.63
N ASN A 249 14.19 -0.90 17.60
CA ASN A 249 15.17 -0.05 18.27
C ASN A 249 14.74 0.44 19.65
N GLN A 250 13.68 -0.10 20.24
CA GLN A 250 13.26 0.27 21.59
C GLN A 250 13.95 -0.57 22.67
N LEU A 251 13.92 -0.04 23.91
CA LEU A 251 14.54 -0.67 25.07
C LEU A 251 13.91 -2.02 25.43
N ALA A 252 12.61 -2.18 25.17
CA ALA A 252 11.87 -3.40 25.47
C ALA A 252 11.26 -3.96 24.17
N PRO A 253 11.27 -5.31 24.01
CA PRO A 253 10.64 -5.95 22.86
C PRO A 253 9.13 -5.76 22.90
N ASP A 254 8.54 -5.53 21.72
CA ASP A 254 7.10 -5.43 21.55
C ASP A 254 6.63 -6.32 20.40
N ALA A 255 5.35 -6.63 20.38
CA ALA A 255 4.72 -7.37 19.30
C ALA A 255 3.47 -6.62 18.84
N SER A 256 3.09 -6.83 17.59
CA SER A 256 1.84 -6.32 17.03
C SER A 256 1.18 -7.40 16.18
N ASP A 257 -0.14 -7.33 16.05
CA ASP A 257 -0.88 -8.17 15.11
C ASP A 257 -2.06 -7.42 14.50
N GLY A 258 -2.67 -8.03 13.50
CA GLY A 258 -3.89 -7.50 12.92
C GLY A 258 -4.54 -8.43 11.92
N TRP A 259 -5.83 -8.18 11.72
CA TRP A 259 -6.67 -8.82 10.73
C TRP A 259 -7.23 -7.80 9.77
N SER A 260 -7.37 -8.18 8.52
CA SER A 260 -8.09 -7.42 7.50
C SER A 260 -9.04 -8.35 6.77
N VAL A 261 -10.28 -7.92 6.59
CA VAL A 261 -11.28 -8.61 5.76
C VAL A 261 -11.77 -7.62 4.72
N TRP A 262 -11.85 -8.05 3.47
CA TRP A 262 -12.32 -7.20 2.38
C TRP A 262 -13.20 -7.94 1.40
N ALA A 263 -14.08 -7.18 0.77
CA ALA A 263 -14.91 -7.62 -0.33
C ALA A 263 -15.09 -6.49 -1.34
N SER A 264 -15.14 -6.85 -2.62
CA SER A 264 -15.64 -5.96 -3.67
C SER A 264 -16.31 -6.73 -4.79
N TYR A 265 -17.29 -6.09 -5.41
CA TYR A 265 -18.07 -6.65 -6.50
C TYR A 265 -18.39 -5.59 -7.55
N GLY A 266 -18.04 -5.89 -8.80
CA GLY A 266 -18.44 -5.10 -9.96
C GLY A 266 -19.85 -5.48 -10.41
N PHE A 267 -20.83 -4.66 -10.04
CA PHE A 267 -22.25 -4.94 -10.29
C PHE A 267 -22.74 -4.44 -11.66
N LYS A 268 -21.94 -3.61 -12.32
CA LYS A 268 -22.20 -3.06 -13.66
C LYS A 268 -20.86 -2.77 -14.35
N PRO A 269 -20.75 -2.83 -15.67
CA PRO A 269 -19.52 -2.44 -16.37
C PRO A 269 -19.03 -1.07 -15.93
N GLY A 270 -17.81 -1.01 -15.40
CA GLY A 270 -17.19 0.18 -14.88
C GLY A 270 -17.63 0.65 -13.49
N TYR A 271 -18.51 -0.07 -12.79
CA TYR A 271 -18.97 0.26 -11.43
C TYR A 271 -18.72 -0.88 -10.47
N SER A 272 -18.16 -0.59 -9.30
CA SER A 272 -17.96 -1.57 -8.24
C SER A 272 -18.34 -1.01 -6.87
N ALA A 273 -18.79 -1.88 -5.99
CA ALA A 273 -18.93 -1.59 -4.57
C ALA A 273 -17.87 -2.35 -3.80
N PHE A 274 -17.38 -1.78 -2.72
CA PHE A 274 -16.34 -2.38 -1.89
C PHE A 274 -16.51 -2.06 -0.42
N VAL A 275 -16.00 -2.97 0.42
CA VAL A 275 -15.95 -2.83 1.86
C VAL A 275 -14.65 -3.44 2.38
N ARG A 276 -14.10 -2.87 3.44
CA ARG A 276 -12.95 -3.41 4.17
C ARG A 276 -13.09 -3.10 5.65
N TYR A 277 -12.69 -4.06 6.48
CA TYR A 277 -12.59 -3.90 7.92
C TYR A 277 -11.25 -4.45 8.40
N ASP A 278 -10.50 -3.65 9.16
CA ASP A 278 -9.25 -4.05 9.78
C ASP A 278 -9.38 -3.90 11.29
N VAL A 279 -8.79 -4.84 12.01
CA VAL A 279 -8.54 -4.78 13.46
C VAL A 279 -7.06 -4.95 13.67
N SER A 280 -6.43 -4.11 14.46
CA SER A 280 -5.01 -4.25 14.79
C SER A 280 -4.74 -3.93 16.27
N HIS A 281 -3.73 -4.59 16.82
CA HIS A 281 -3.16 -4.35 18.13
C HIS A 281 -1.69 -3.92 17.92
N PRO A 282 -1.42 -2.61 17.83
CA PRO A 282 -0.09 -2.10 17.48
C PRO A 282 0.98 -2.38 18.53
N SER A 283 0.60 -2.74 19.76
CA SER A 283 1.51 -2.95 20.88
C SER A 283 0.93 -4.00 21.84
N ARG A 284 1.32 -5.26 21.67
CA ARG A 284 0.79 -6.41 22.44
C ARG A 284 1.40 -6.56 23.81
N ARG A 285 2.62 -6.06 24.01
CA ARG A 285 3.40 -6.24 25.26
C ARG A 285 3.50 -4.95 26.05
N LEU A 286 3.79 -3.82 25.40
CA LEU A 286 4.01 -2.55 26.09
C LEU A 286 2.73 -1.76 26.35
N ASN A 287 1.73 -1.89 25.48
CA ASN A 287 0.42 -1.28 25.65
C ASN A 287 -0.66 -2.24 25.09
N PRO A 288 -0.98 -3.33 25.80
CA PRO A 288 -1.88 -4.36 25.30
C PRO A 288 -3.33 -3.88 25.12
N GLU A 289 -3.71 -2.79 25.76
CA GLU A 289 -5.03 -2.16 25.61
C GLU A 289 -5.15 -1.35 24.31
N LEU A 290 -4.01 -1.06 23.63
CA LEU A 290 -4.03 -0.29 22.40
C LEU A 290 -4.61 -1.13 21.27
N LYS A 291 -5.79 -0.72 20.81
CA LYS A 291 -6.52 -1.31 19.70
C LYS A 291 -6.82 -0.26 18.65
N GLN A 292 -6.76 -0.64 17.40
CA GLN A 292 -7.18 0.19 16.28
C GLN A 292 -8.13 -0.58 15.38
N ASP A 293 -9.31 -0.04 15.19
CA ASP A 293 -10.32 -0.52 14.25
C ASP A 293 -10.39 0.44 13.04
N TYR A 294 -10.48 -0.11 11.86
CA TYR A 294 -10.64 0.64 10.62
C TYR A 294 -11.75 0.04 9.76
N PHE A 295 -12.66 0.88 9.33
CA PHE A 295 -13.74 0.52 8.42
C PHE A 295 -13.71 1.41 7.19
N GLN A 296 -13.92 0.82 6.01
CA GLN A 296 -14.00 1.51 4.72
C GLN A 296 -15.14 0.91 3.91
N LEU A 297 -15.98 1.77 3.36
CA LEU A 297 -17.08 1.41 2.44
C LEU A 297 -17.11 2.40 1.30
N GLY A 298 -17.37 1.94 0.08
CA GLY A 298 -17.50 2.84 -1.05
C GLY A 298 -18.04 2.21 -2.32
N VAL A 299 -18.28 3.09 -3.26
CA VAL A 299 -18.62 2.74 -4.64
C VAL A 299 -17.67 3.49 -5.54
N ASP A 300 -17.07 2.80 -6.49
CA ASP A 300 -16.23 3.41 -7.51
C ASP A 300 -16.82 3.24 -8.91
N TRP A 301 -16.41 4.13 -9.80
CA TRP A 301 -16.73 4.03 -11.21
C TRP A 301 -15.59 4.52 -12.09
N LYS A 302 -15.41 3.87 -13.21
CA LYS A 302 -14.49 4.29 -14.26
C LYS A 302 -15.15 5.41 -15.05
N ALA A 303 -14.88 6.67 -14.68
CA ALA A 303 -15.45 7.85 -15.34
C ALA A 303 -14.96 7.97 -16.79
N THR A 304 -13.70 7.60 -17.04
CA THR A 304 -13.09 7.48 -18.36
C THR A 304 -12.12 6.29 -18.37
N ARG A 305 -11.48 6.02 -19.52
CA ARG A 305 -10.40 5.00 -19.58
C ARG A 305 -9.21 5.34 -18.68
N PHE A 306 -9.03 6.62 -18.34
CA PHE A 306 -7.91 7.12 -17.53
C PHE A 306 -8.27 7.43 -16.09
N VAL A 307 -9.54 7.61 -15.77
CA VAL A 307 -9.99 8.16 -14.50
C VAL A 307 -10.96 7.22 -13.81
N THR A 308 -10.63 6.80 -12.61
CA THR A 308 -11.53 6.13 -11.68
C THR A 308 -11.85 7.10 -10.54
N VAL A 309 -13.13 7.18 -10.17
CA VAL A 309 -13.62 8.00 -9.06
C VAL A 309 -14.34 7.10 -8.07
N ALA A 310 -14.11 7.29 -6.79
CA ALA A 310 -14.83 6.58 -5.73
C ALA A 310 -15.47 7.55 -4.73
N LEU A 311 -16.71 7.31 -4.38
CA LEU A 311 -17.35 7.86 -3.19
C LEU A 311 -17.08 6.91 -2.03
N VAL A 312 -16.48 7.40 -0.96
CA VAL A 312 -15.98 6.58 0.14
C VAL A 312 -16.38 7.17 1.48
N ALA A 313 -16.78 6.30 2.41
CA ALA A 313 -16.88 6.60 3.83
C ALA A 313 -15.87 5.72 4.59
N LYS A 314 -15.12 6.35 5.50
CA LYS A 314 -14.13 5.67 6.36
C LYS A 314 -14.37 6.02 7.82
N LYS A 315 -14.08 5.07 8.69
CA LYS A 315 -14.01 5.25 10.13
C LYS A 315 -12.73 4.62 10.67
N THR A 316 -12.03 5.34 11.53
CA THR A 316 -10.91 4.80 12.31
C THR A 316 -11.16 5.09 13.77
N GLU A 317 -11.02 4.07 14.61
CA GLU A 317 -11.08 4.17 16.06
C GLU A 317 -9.74 3.68 16.63
N ILE A 318 -9.14 4.47 17.52
CA ILE A 318 -7.92 4.11 18.24
C ILE A 318 -8.24 4.26 19.71
N ASP A 319 -8.16 3.16 20.43
CA ASP A 319 -8.56 3.07 21.82
C ASP A 319 -7.44 2.48 22.68
N SER A 320 -7.24 3.06 23.87
CA SER A 320 -6.38 2.55 24.94
C SER A 320 -6.72 3.30 26.23
N LEU A 321 -6.07 2.93 27.35
CA LEU A 321 -6.23 3.63 28.64
C LEU A 321 -5.97 5.15 28.59
N ILE A 322 -5.18 5.60 27.62
CA ILE A 322 -4.72 7.02 27.50
C ILE A 322 -5.00 7.65 26.15
N ILE A 323 -5.62 6.92 25.22
CA ILE A 323 -5.97 7.39 23.89
C ILE A 323 -7.38 6.92 23.60
N ASP A 324 -8.27 7.86 23.29
CA ASP A 324 -9.57 7.62 22.69
C ASP A 324 -9.67 8.60 21.52
N GLN A 325 -9.51 8.06 20.30
CA GLN A 325 -9.56 8.86 19.09
C GLN A 325 -10.48 8.20 18.07
N GLN A 326 -11.41 8.99 17.55
CA GLN A 326 -12.31 8.60 16.48
C GLN A 326 -12.13 9.52 15.28
N GLN A 327 -12.00 8.91 14.10
CA GLN A 327 -11.91 9.64 12.84
C GLN A 327 -13.01 9.16 11.90
N HIS A 328 -13.78 10.10 11.37
CA HIS A 328 -14.75 9.87 10.32
C HIS A 328 -14.34 10.67 9.09
N GLU A 329 -14.32 10.03 7.95
CA GLU A 329 -13.96 10.69 6.70
C GLU A 329 -14.92 10.26 5.58
N ILE A 330 -15.50 11.23 4.90
CA ILE A 330 -16.36 11.00 3.74
C ILE A 330 -15.97 11.93 2.59
N GLY A 331 -15.92 11.41 1.38
CA GLY A 331 -15.52 12.22 0.24
C GLY A 331 -15.35 11.44 -1.05
N LEU A 332 -14.64 12.07 -1.99
CA LEU A 332 -14.29 11.53 -3.29
C LEU A 332 -12.79 11.23 -3.35
N TRP A 333 -12.46 10.05 -3.80
CA TRP A 333 -11.10 9.64 -4.13
C TRP A 333 -10.97 9.42 -5.62
N THR A 334 -9.85 9.82 -6.19
CA THR A 334 -9.63 9.63 -7.62
C THR A 334 -8.30 8.93 -7.88
N MET A 335 -8.29 8.14 -8.93
CA MET A 335 -7.09 7.55 -9.52
C MET A 335 -7.05 7.92 -11.00
N TRP A 336 -5.93 8.50 -11.41
CA TRP A 336 -5.66 8.92 -12.78
C TRP A 336 -4.51 8.09 -13.32
N ASN A 337 -4.65 7.50 -14.50
CA ASN A 337 -3.63 6.71 -15.18
C ASN A 337 -3.40 7.30 -16.58
N PHE A 338 -2.16 7.57 -16.91
CA PHE A 338 -1.75 8.14 -18.17
C PHE A 338 -0.67 7.31 -18.85
#